data_e6a57a2f5b9f67551aecec11817f6676
#
_entry.id   e6a57a2f5b9f67551aecec11817f6676
#
_cell.length_a   1.000
_cell.length_b   1.000
_cell.length_c   1.000
_cell.angle_alpha   90.00
_cell.angle_beta   90.00
_cell.angle_gamma   90.00
#
_symmetry.space_group_name_H-M   'P 1'
#
loop_
_entity.id
_entity.type
_entity.pdbx_description
1 polymer ?
#
loop_
_entity_poly.entity_id
_entity_poly.type
_entity_poly.pdbx_seq_one_letter_code
_entity_poly.pdbx_strand_id
1 'polypeptide(L)'
;MAYYVAVCLSHLQFSLWLVRARDTFLGHMAFSDLVPGLSIAAGLALAGWVASQLRKSARPGYTGGLWLVWLFCAFMIDRYLTFSTNEYAHYPQYALLAWLVARALDPAKTRWMVGRVLFWTTLMGMGDELLQYLWITTSYSDYLDFNDFLTNLVAASAGMLLYYGSASVHAVTTTRPKPMVTWLVAGILSLVLAAGMQTGRIVLTPSEKIPPGGIAQGSDGLLRLYLQRGPDFYGGYQVGPRHGPYYVLPPALALLILMGVGLVFSTYGRVHRRHSP
;
A
#
# COMPACT_ATOMS: atom_id res chain seq x y z
N MET A 1 -5.38 -14.96 -4.01
CA MET A 1 -5.19 -15.35 -2.58
C MET A 1 -3.82 -15.93 -2.32
N ALA A 2 -3.35 -16.99 -3.00
CA ALA A 2 -2.02 -17.60 -2.71
C ALA A 2 -0.85 -16.58 -2.71
N TYR A 3 -0.79 -15.70 -3.72
CA TYR A 3 0.22 -14.63 -3.75
C TYR A 3 0.16 -13.71 -2.53
N TYR A 4 -1.05 -13.27 -2.14
CA TYR A 4 -1.22 -12.41 -0.96
C TYR A 4 -0.73 -13.11 0.32
N VAL A 5 -1.14 -14.35 0.55
CA VAL A 5 -0.67 -15.14 1.70
C VAL A 5 0.85 -15.31 1.68
N ALA A 6 1.42 -15.57 0.50
CA ALA A 6 2.88 -15.67 0.36
C ALA A 6 3.58 -14.35 0.71
N VAL A 7 3.06 -13.21 0.30
CA VAL A 7 3.59 -11.88 0.64
C VAL A 7 3.54 -11.69 2.16
N CYS A 8 2.37 -11.84 2.79
CA CYS A 8 2.20 -11.66 4.23
C CYS A 8 3.16 -12.52 5.06
N LEU A 9 3.40 -13.77 4.66
CA LEU A 9 4.21 -14.70 5.43
C LEU A 9 5.72 -14.62 5.13
N SER A 10 6.12 -14.18 3.94
CA SER A 10 7.51 -14.24 3.49
C SER A 10 8.18 -12.89 3.32
N HIS A 11 7.45 -11.80 3.30
CA HIS A 11 7.97 -10.46 3.02
C HIS A 11 9.17 -10.12 3.91
N LEU A 12 8.99 -10.12 5.22
CA LEU A 12 10.04 -9.77 6.16
C LEU A 12 11.20 -10.77 6.10
N GLN A 13 10.88 -12.08 6.07
CA GLN A 13 11.90 -13.12 6.04
C GLN A 13 12.73 -13.06 4.77
N PHE A 14 12.10 -12.78 3.63
CA PHE A 14 12.78 -12.59 2.36
C PHE A 14 13.67 -11.33 2.39
N SER A 15 13.17 -10.21 2.92
CA SER A 15 13.95 -8.99 3.10
C SER A 15 15.14 -9.20 4.03
N LEU A 16 14.93 -9.84 5.18
CA LEU A 16 16.01 -10.19 6.11
C LEU A 16 17.01 -11.17 5.51
N TRP A 17 16.54 -12.14 4.71
CA TRP A 17 17.41 -13.06 3.99
C TRP A 17 18.28 -12.33 2.96
N LEU A 18 17.70 -11.42 2.16
CA LEU A 18 18.45 -10.60 1.21
C LEU A 18 19.51 -9.74 1.91
N VAL A 19 19.19 -9.16 3.06
CA VAL A 19 20.16 -8.38 3.84
C VAL A 19 21.27 -9.26 4.42
N ARG A 20 20.93 -10.49 4.87
CA ARG A 20 21.89 -11.46 5.43
C ARG A 20 22.69 -12.22 4.36
N ALA A 21 22.17 -12.35 3.15
CA ALA A 21 22.84 -13.03 2.04
C ALA A 21 24.09 -12.28 1.52
N ARG A 22 24.46 -11.19 2.21
CA ARG A 22 25.61 -10.34 1.89
C ARG A 22 26.90 -11.11 1.61
N ASP A 23 27.16 -12.18 2.35
CA ASP A 23 28.45 -12.86 2.33
C ASP A 23 28.48 -14.13 1.47
N THR A 24 27.33 -14.59 0.95
CA THR A 24 27.26 -15.93 0.33
C THR A 24 26.93 -15.96 -1.14
N PHE A 25 26.23 -14.96 -1.70
CA PHE A 25 25.71 -15.05 -3.07
C PHE A 25 26.40 -14.11 -4.07
N LEU A 26 26.83 -12.93 -3.66
CA LEU A 26 27.43 -11.90 -4.54
C LEU A 26 28.86 -11.54 -4.14
N GLY A 27 29.54 -12.35 -3.35
CA GLY A 27 30.87 -12.04 -2.84
C GLY A 27 30.84 -10.86 -1.86
N HIS A 28 31.64 -9.83 -2.09
CA HIS A 28 31.73 -8.68 -1.18
C HIS A 28 30.67 -7.57 -1.44
N MET A 29 29.73 -7.77 -2.39
CA MET A 29 28.68 -6.78 -2.68
C MET A 29 27.49 -6.99 -1.76
N ALA A 30 27.14 -5.96 -0.98
CA ALA A 30 25.90 -5.94 -0.23
C ALA A 30 24.70 -5.75 -1.18
N PHE A 31 23.53 -6.32 -0.84
CA PHE A 31 22.31 -6.06 -1.59
C PHE A 31 22.00 -4.56 -1.68
N SER A 32 22.29 -3.80 -0.61
CA SER A 32 22.18 -2.34 -0.58
C SER A 32 22.96 -1.64 -1.69
N ASP A 33 24.07 -2.21 -2.15
CA ASP A 33 24.90 -1.63 -3.21
C ASP A 33 24.28 -1.81 -4.60
N LEU A 34 23.42 -2.85 -4.74
CA LEU A 34 22.67 -3.12 -5.97
C LEU A 34 21.38 -2.33 -6.08
N VAL A 35 20.78 -1.94 -4.95
CA VAL A 35 19.50 -1.24 -4.91
C VAL A 35 19.48 0.01 -5.80
N PRO A 36 20.50 0.91 -5.82
CA PRO A 36 20.49 2.07 -6.71
C PRO A 36 20.45 1.67 -8.19
N GLY A 37 21.27 0.71 -8.59
CA GLY A 37 21.30 0.23 -9.98
C GLY A 37 19.99 -0.43 -10.41
N LEU A 38 19.42 -1.29 -9.57
CA LEU A 38 18.12 -1.92 -9.79
C LEU A 38 16.99 -0.90 -9.85
N SER A 39 17.02 0.12 -8.98
CA SER A 39 16.02 1.20 -8.98
C SER A 39 16.08 2.04 -10.25
N ILE A 40 17.29 2.36 -10.73
CA ILE A 40 17.49 3.07 -12.00
C ILE A 40 16.95 2.22 -13.16
N ALA A 41 17.35 0.95 -13.23
CA ALA A 41 16.88 0.05 -14.29
C ALA A 41 15.36 -0.12 -14.29
N ALA A 42 14.75 -0.32 -13.12
CA ALA A 42 13.30 -0.39 -12.96
C ALA A 42 12.63 0.93 -13.34
N GLY A 43 13.19 2.07 -12.95
CA GLY A 43 12.70 3.41 -13.31
C GLY A 43 12.73 3.64 -14.81
N LEU A 44 13.81 3.27 -15.50
CA LEU A 44 13.92 3.36 -16.96
C LEU A 44 12.92 2.45 -17.68
N ALA A 45 12.77 1.20 -17.21
CA ALA A 45 11.79 0.26 -17.73
C ALA A 45 10.35 0.80 -17.57
N LEU A 46 10.03 1.34 -16.38
CA LEU A 46 8.75 1.96 -16.10
C LEU A 46 8.52 3.19 -17.00
N ALA A 47 9.52 4.07 -17.14
CA ALA A 47 9.43 5.24 -18.02
C ALA A 47 9.18 4.85 -19.49
N GLY A 48 9.89 3.85 -20.00
CA GLY A 48 9.67 3.31 -21.34
C GLY A 48 8.27 2.73 -21.52
N TRP A 49 7.78 2.00 -20.52
CA TRP A 49 6.42 1.48 -20.51
C TRP A 49 5.38 2.61 -20.50
N VAL A 50 5.53 3.59 -19.61
CA VAL A 50 4.63 4.77 -19.53
C VAL A 50 4.62 5.52 -20.86
N ALA A 51 5.77 5.78 -21.46
CA ALA A 51 5.85 6.43 -22.78
C ALA A 51 5.10 5.62 -23.85
N SER A 52 5.22 4.31 -23.85
CA SER A 52 4.46 3.42 -24.73
C SER A 52 2.94 3.50 -24.48
N GLN A 53 2.53 3.54 -23.21
CA GLN A 53 1.11 3.70 -22.86
C GLN A 53 0.55 5.06 -23.31
N LEU A 54 1.29 6.14 -23.10
CA LEU A 54 0.87 7.48 -23.48
C LEU A 54 0.64 7.59 -24.99
N ARG A 55 1.53 6.98 -25.80
CA ARG A 55 1.38 6.93 -27.27
C ARG A 55 0.11 6.18 -27.72
N LYS A 56 -0.35 5.21 -26.95
CA LYS A 56 -1.54 4.38 -27.25
C LYS A 56 -2.81 4.87 -26.57
N SER A 57 -2.71 5.84 -25.68
CA SER A 57 -3.83 6.32 -24.88
C SER A 57 -4.72 7.27 -25.70
N ALA A 58 -6.04 7.08 -25.62
CA ALA A 58 -6.99 8.04 -26.17
C ALA A 58 -6.96 9.42 -25.45
N ARG A 59 -6.38 9.48 -24.25
CA ARG A 59 -6.25 10.69 -23.44
C ARG A 59 -4.87 10.76 -22.78
N PRO A 60 -3.82 11.01 -23.56
CA PRO A 60 -2.44 10.96 -23.08
C PRO A 60 -2.18 11.97 -21.94
N GLY A 61 -2.73 13.19 -22.03
CA GLY A 61 -2.57 14.21 -20.99
C GLY A 61 -3.15 13.77 -19.63
N TYR A 62 -4.32 13.13 -19.62
CA TYR A 62 -4.92 12.64 -18.38
C TYR A 62 -4.15 11.45 -17.80
N THR A 63 -3.79 10.48 -18.63
CA THR A 63 -2.99 9.32 -18.21
C THR A 63 -1.61 9.77 -17.72
N GLY A 64 -0.98 10.71 -18.44
CA GLY A 64 0.29 11.31 -18.02
C GLY A 64 0.17 12.06 -16.70
N GLY A 65 -0.92 12.81 -16.50
CA GLY A 65 -1.21 13.49 -15.24
C GLY A 65 -1.28 12.54 -14.05
N LEU A 66 -1.94 11.37 -14.21
CA LEU A 66 -1.97 10.35 -13.14
C LEU A 66 -0.59 9.75 -12.86
N TRP A 67 0.25 9.53 -13.88
CA TRP A 67 1.63 9.09 -13.68
C TRP A 67 2.49 10.16 -12.99
N LEU A 68 2.27 11.45 -13.29
CA LEU A 68 2.93 12.55 -12.58
C LEU A 68 2.49 12.62 -11.11
N VAL A 69 1.19 12.46 -10.83
CA VAL A 69 0.70 12.36 -9.44
C VAL A 69 1.31 11.16 -8.73
N TRP A 70 1.40 10.01 -9.40
CA TRP A 70 2.05 8.83 -8.84
C TRP A 70 3.52 9.09 -8.50
N LEU A 71 4.26 9.67 -9.42
CA LEU A 71 5.68 10.00 -9.23
C LEU A 71 5.86 10.99 -8.07
N PHE A 72 4.99 12.00 -7.99
CA PHE A 72 4.99 12.96 -6.89
C PHE A 72 4.72 12.26 -5.54
N CYS A 73 3.70 11.41 -5.46
CA CYS A 73 3.41 10.64 -4.24
C CYS A 73 4.58 9.72 -3.87
N ALA A 74 5.15 9.00 -4.83
CA ALA A 74 6.29 8.12 -4.59
C ALA A 74 7.51 8.91 -4.09
N PHE A 75 7.79 10.08 -4.68
CA PHE A 75 8.85 10.98 -4.22
C PHE A 75 8.61 11.49 -2.80
N MET A 76 7.39 11.92 -2.48
CA MET A 76 7.06 12.41 -1.15
C MET A 76 7.17 11.32 -0.07
N ILE A 77 6.71 10.10 -0.40
CA ILE A 77 6.86 8.94 0.48
C ILE A 77 8.34 8.65 0.70
N ASP A 78 9.10 8.53 -0.39
CA ASP A 78 10.53 8.27 -0.35
C ASP A 78 11.28 9.28 0.52
N ARG A 79 11.00 10.55 0.32
CA ARG A 79 11.74 11.64 0.98
C ARG A 79 11.36 11.83 2.44
N TYR A 80 10.10 11.61 2.81
CA TYR A 80 9.59 12.02 4.10
C TYR A 80 9.01 10.91 4.96
N LEU A 81 8.62 9.78 4.38
CA LEU A 81 7.89 8.73 5.09
C LEU A 81 8.64 7.40 5.18
N THR A 82 9.63 7.17 4.32
CA THR A 82 10.36 5.91 4.26
C THR A 82 11.42 5.82 5.35
N PHE A 83 11.30 4.80 6.21
CA PHE A 83 12.25 4.52 7.28
C PHE A 83 13.52 3.85 6.74
N SER A 84 13.35 2.81 5.91
CA SER A 84 14.46 1.95 5.48
C SER A 84 14.38 1.56 4.01
N THR A 85 15.49 1.10 3.44
CA THR A 85 15.52 0.61 2.05
C THR A 85 14.69 -0.65 1.83
N ASN A 86 14.36 -1.39 2.89
CA ASN A 86 13.49 -2.58 2.80
C ASN A 86 12.08 -2.24 2.35
N GLU A 87 11.60 -1.05 2.70
CA GLU A 87 10.25 -0.59 2.31
C GLU A 87 10.07 -0.43 0.80
N TYR A 88 11.16 -0.34 0.02
CA TYR A 88 11.05 -0.37 -1.44
C TYR A 88 10.48 -1.69 -1.98
N ALA A 89 10.54 -2.77 -1.22
CA ALA A 89 9.93 -4.03 -1.58
C ALA A 89 8.41 -3.94 -1.72
N HIS A 90 7.76 -3.00 -1.01
CA HIS A 90 6.32 -2.76 -1.12
C HIS A 90 5.91 -2.36 -2.54
N TYR A 91 6.75 -1.58 -3.26
CA TYR A 91 6.42 -1.12 -4.61
C TYR A 91 6.15 -2.27 -5.60
N PRO A 92 7.09 -3.20 -5.86
CA PRO A 92 6.82 -4.31 -6.76
C PRO A 92 5.76 -5.27 -6.22
N GLN A 93 5.71 -5.49 -4.90
CA GLN A 93 4.78 -6.42 -4.28
C GLN A 93 3.33 -5.97 -4.43
N TYR A 94 3.02 -4.73 -4.05
CA TYR A 94 1.65 -4.22 -4.11
C TYR A 94 1.24 -3.77 -5.52
N ALA A 95 2.19 -3.40 -6.38
CA ALA A 95 1.92 -3.23 -7.81
C ALA A 95 1.49 -4.55 -8.45
N LEU A 96 2.19 -5.66 -8.15
CA LEU A 96 1.81 -6.99 -8.64
C LEU A 96 0.49 -7.46 -8.03
N LEU A 97 0.27 -7.24 -6.72
CA LEU A 97 -1.00 -7.56 -6.06
C LEU A 97 -2.17 -6.84 -6.73
N ALA A 98 -2.06 -5.53 -6.95
CA ALA A 98 -3.11 -4.75 -7.62
C ALA A 98 -3.35 -5.22 -9.06
N TRP A 99 -2.28 -5.57 -9.78
CA TRP A 99 -2.39 -6.13 -11.13
C TRP A 99 -3.14 -7.47 -11.14
N LEU A 100 -2.86 -8.37 -10.18
CA LEU A 100 -3.56 -9.64 -10.02
C LEU A 100 -5.02 -9.46 -9.61
N VAL A 101 -5.30 -8.54 -8.66
CA VAL A 101 -6.67 -8.20 -8.25
C VAL A 101 -7.45 -7.60 -9.42
N ALA A 102 -6.82 -6.69 -10.19
CA ALA A 102 -7.45 -6.11 -11.39
C ALA A 102 -7.76 -7.19 -12.43
N ARG A 103 -6.84 -8.13 -12.66
CA ARG A 103 -7.04 -9.25 -13.57
C ARG A 103 -8.19 -10.17 -13.13
N ALA A 104 -8.33 -10.38 -11.82
CA ALA A 104 -9.41 -11.21 -11.26
C ALA A 104 -10.78 -10.52 -11.32
N LEU A 105 -10.85 -9.22 -11.03
CA LEU A 105 -12.10 -8.48 -10.95
C LEU A 105 -12.57 -7.92 -12.28
N ASP A 106 -11.64 -7.61 -13.19
CA ASP A 106 -11.91 -6.95 -14.46
C ASP A 106 -11.00 -7.51 -15.58
N PRO A 107 -11.13 -8.80 -15.93
CA PRO A 107 -10.30 -9.43 -16.96
C PRO A 107 -10.49 -8.78 -18.34
N ALA A 108 -11.65 -8.18 -18.60
CA ALA A 108 -11.95 -7.46 -19.83
C ALA A 108 -11.38 -6.04 -19.87
N LYS A 109 -10.73 -5.58 -18.79
CA LYS A 109 -10.12 -4.24 -18.67
C LYS A 109 -11.09 -3.09 -18.95
N THR A 110 -12.31 -3.22 -18.47
CA THR A 110 -13.38 -2.24 -18.68
C THR A 110 -13.21 -0.94 -17.92
N ARG A 111 -12.26 -0.91 -16.96
CA ARG A 111 -11.99 0.20 -16.04
C ARG A 111 -13.12 0.53 -15.05
N TRP A 112 -14.25 -0.18 -15.10
CA TRP A 112 -15.34 0.01 -14.15
C TRP A 112 -14.97 -0.42 -12.73
N MET A 113 -14.00 -1.30 -12.61
CA MET A 113 -13.57 -1.89 -11.34
C MET A 113 -12.39 -1.17 -10.69
N VAL A 114 -11.85 -0.11 -11.30
CA VAL A 114 -10.66 0.61 -10.78
C VAL A 114 -10.77 0.93 -9.30
N GLY A 115 -11.86 1.57 -8.87
CA GLY A 115 -12.06 1.90 -7.46
C GLY A 115 -12.15 0.67 -6.54
N ARG A 116 -12.72 -0.45 -7.04
CA ARG A 116 -12.77 -1.71 -6.28
C ARG A 116 -11.40 -2.39 -6.21
N VAL A 117 -10.64 -2.35 -7.28
CA VAL A 117 -9.27 -2.89 -7.28
C VAL A 117 -8.44 -2.18 -6.23
N LEU A 118 -8.46 -0.84 -6.23
CA LEU A 118 -7.73 -0.05 -5.24
C LEU A 118 -8.23 -0.32 -3.82
N PHE A 119 -9.55 -0.35 -3.61
CA PHE A 119 -10.13 -0.62 -2.31
C PHE A 119 -9.68 -1.98 -1.75
N TRP A 120 -9.82 -3.05 -2.53
CA TRP A 120 -9.48 -4.39 -2.06
C TRP A 120 -7.97 -4.56 -1.87
N THR A 121 -7.15 -3.98 -2.75
CA THR A 121 -5.70 -4.05 -2.60
C THR A 121 -5.23 -3.27 -1.37
N THR A 122 -5.82 -2.09 -1.12
CA THR A 122 -5.53 -1.29 0.08
C THR A 122 -5.92 -2.05 1.34
N LEU A 123 -7.12 -2.65 1.36
CA LEU A 123 -7.58 -3.43 2.51
C LEU A 123 -6.68 -4.64 2.78
N MET A 124 -6.23 -5.31 1.73
CA MET A 124 -5.23 -6.38 1.85
C MET A 124 -3.90 -5.86 2.40
N GLY A 125 -3.42 -4.69 1.93
CA GLY A 125 -2.23 -4.06 2.45
C GLY A 125 -2.34 -3.69 3.93
N MET A 126 -3.46 -3.11 4.34
CA MET A 126 -3.71 -2.83 5.77
C MET A 126 -3.75 -4.11 6.61
N GLY A 127 -4.32 -5.19 6.06
CA GLY A 127 -4.35 -6.51 6.71
C GLY A 127 -2.95 -7.10 6.86
N ASP A 128 -2.07 -6.93 5.86
CA ASP A 128 -0.69 -7.37 5.91
C ASP A 128 0.10 -6.65 7.00
N GLU A 129 0.04 -5.33 7.05
CA GLU A 129 0.70 -4.52 8.08
C GLU A 129 0.19 -4.87 9.50
N LEU A 130 -1.12 -5.10 9.62
CA LEU A 130 -1.69 -5.53 10.89
C LEU A 130 -1.17 -6.92 11.30
N LEU A 131 -1.06 -7.86 10.36
CA LEU A 131 -0.48 -9.18 10.60
C LEU A 131 1.00 -9.09 10.99
N GLN A 132 1.76 -8.23 10.33
CA GLN A 132 3.15 -7.96 10.67
C GLN A 132 3.25 -7.42 12.09
N TYR A 133 2.48 -6.40 12.43
CA TYR A 133 2.47 -5.78 13.74
C TYR A 133 2.13 -6.79 14.86
N LEU A 134 1.10 -7.63 14.66
CA LEU A 134 0.59 -8.52 15.69
C LEU A 134 1.40 -9.80 15.88
N TRP A 135 1.94 -10.38 14.79
CA TRP A 135 2.49 -11.74 14.83
C TRP A 135 3.88 -11.91 14.23
N ILE A 136 4.25 -11.12 13.24
CA ILE A 136 5.47 -11.39 12.49
C ILE A 136 6.65 -10.59 13.04
N THR A 137 6.42 -9.32 13.38
CA THR A 137 7.47 -8.37 13.76
C THR A 137 7.41 -7.94 15.22
N THR A 138 6.80 -8.74 16.07
CA THR A 138 6.62 -8.42 17.51
C THR A 138 7.89 -8.04 18.27
N SER A 139 9.05 -8.45 17.75
CA SER A 139 10.36 -8.10 18.32
C SER A 139 11.02 -6.87 17.66
N TYR A 140 10.43 -6.32 16.61
CA TYR A 140 10.99 -5.21 15.82
C TYR A 140 10.06 -4.01 15.67
N SER A 141 8.73 -4.23 15.76
CA SER A 141 7.72 -3.19 15.57
C SER A 141 7.12 -2.80 16.90
N ASP A 142 7.41 -1.59 17.33
CA ASP A 142 6.79 -1.01 18.51
C ASP A 142 5.45 -0.35 18.20
N TYR A 143 5.07 -0.24 16.93
CA TYR A 143 3.87 0.47 16.47
C TYR A 143 3.36 -0.08 15.13
N LEU A 144 2.07 0.15 14.86
CA LEU A 144 1.47 -0.10 13.56
C LEU A 144 1.84 1.04 12.60
N ASP A 145 2.54 0.72 11.50
CA ASP A 145 3.03 1.73 10.57
C ASP A 145 1.96 2.16 9.55
N PHE A 146 1.50 3.40 9.69
CA PHE A 146 0.55 4.00 8.75
C PHE A 146 1.21 4.57 7.49
N ASN A 147 2.53 4.77 7.50
CA ASN A 147 3.28 5.17 6.31
C ASN A 147 3.23 4.04 5.27
N ASP A 148 3.33 2.78 5.72
CA ASP A 148 3.28 1.60 4.86
C ASP A 148 1.91 1.42 4.21
N PHE A 149 0.81 1.80 4.88
CA PHE A 149 -0.51 1.83 4.24
C PHE A 149 -0.54 2.73 3.00
N LEU A 150 0.11 3.90 3.10
CA LEU A 150 0.19 4.85 2.00
C LEU A 150 1.13 4.36 0.90
N THR A 151 2.27 3.80 1.27
CA THR A 151 3.23 3.17 0.35
C THR A 151 2.56 2.05 -0.44
N ASN A 152 1.80 1.18 0.23
CA ASN A 152 1.05 0.08 -0.37
C ASN A 152 -0.01 0.57 -1.36
N LEU A 153 -0.76 1.64 -1.02
CA LEU A 153 -1.74 2.23 -1.95
C LEU A 153 -1.08 2.86 -3.18
N VAL A 154 0.03 3.60 -2.99
CA VAL A 154 0.74 4.22 -4.12
C VAL A 154 1.33 3.14 -5.02
N ALA A 155 1.92 2.10 -4.45
CA ALA A 155 2.39 0.92 -5.20
C ALA A 155 1.25 0.23 -5.96
N ALA A 156 0.10 0.01 -5.30
CA ALA A 156 -1.10 -0.56 -5.92
C ALA A 156 -1.62 0.29 -7.08
N SER A 157 -1.53 1.61 -6.95
CA SER A 157 -1.94 2.54 -8.01
C SER A 157 -1.08 2.40 -9.27
N ALA A 158 0.23 2.16 -9.13
CA ALA A 158 1.09 1.84 -10.27
C ALA A 158 0.66 0.53 -10.96
N GLY A 159 0.45 -0.54 -10.20
CA GLY A 159 0.00 -1.83 -10.73
C GLY A 159 -1.34 -1.73 -11.47
N MET A 160 -2.27 -0.97 -10.94
CA MET A 160 -3.55 -0.65 -11.56
C MET A 160 -3.35 0.14 -12.87
N LEU A 161 -2.52 1.20 -12.87
CA LEU A 161 -2.22 1.98 -14.07
C LEU A 161 -1.53 1.12 -15.16
N LEU A 162 -0.61 0.24 -14.75
CA LEU A 162 0.05 -0.71 -15.65
C LEU A 162 -0.96 -1.69 -16.27
N TYR A 163 -1.87 -2.26 -15.47
CA TYR A 163 -2.87 -3.21 -15.93
C TYR A 163 -3.82 -2.60 -16.95
N TYR A 164 -4.45 -1.48 -16.59
CA TYR A 164 -5.44 -0.84 -17.44
C TYR A 164 -4.84 -0.03 -18.59
N GLY A 165 -3.60 0.41 -18.45
CA GLY A 165 -2.90 1.12 -19.51
C GLY A 165 -2.55 0.23 -20.71
N SER A 166 -2.49 -1.09 -20.51
CA SER A 166 -2.29 -2.06 -21.61
C SER A 166 -3.59 -2.44 -22.35
N ALA A 167 -4.74 -1.83 -21.99
CA ALA A 167 -6.02 -2.13 -22.63
C ALA A 167 -6.14 -1.43 -23.99
N SER A 168 -6.52 -2.19 -25.02
CA SER A 168 -7.03 -1.59 -26.26
C SER A 168 -8.38 -0.91 -25.98
N VAL A 169 -8.64 0.21 -26.68
CA VAL A 169 -9.78 1.12 -26.44
C VAL A 169 -11.17 0.48 -26.59
N HIS A 170 -11.26 -0.78 -27.04
CA HIS A 170 -12.48 -1.38 -27.58
C HIS A 170 -13.32 -2.24 -26.62
N ALA A 171 -12.96 -2.36 -25.36
CA ALA A 171 -13.75 -3.17 -24.42
C ALA A 171 -14.88 -2.34 -23.79
N VAL A 172 -15.98 -2.17 -24.50
CA VAL A 172 -17.21 -1.62 -23.94
C VAL A 172 -18.07 -2.78 -23.42
N THR A 173 -18.08 -2.96 -22.11
CA THR A 173 -19.10 -3.82 -21.45
C THR A 173 -20.17 -2.93 -20.84
N THR A 174 -21.44 -3.27 -21.12
CA THR A 174 -22.61 -2.46 -20.73
C THR A 174 -23.05 -2.68 -19.28
N THR A 175 -22.54 -3.70 -18.60
CA THR A 175 -22.95 -4.04 -17.22
C THR A 175 -22.14 -3.25 -16.18
N ARG A 176 -22.85 -2.36 -15.45
CA ARG A 176 -22.28 -1.60 -14.34
C ARG A 176 -22.22 -2.49 -13.09
N PRO A 177 -21.04 -2.71 -12.48
CA PRO A 177 -20.96 -3.38 -11.20
C PRO A 177 -21.65 -2.53 -10.11
N LYS A 178 -22.47 -3.19 -9.30
CA LYS A 178 -23.12 -2.53 -8.16
C LYS A 178 -22.06 -2.18 -7.10
N PRO A 179 -21.88 -0.93 -6.68
CA PRO A 179 -20.88 -0.53 -5.68
C PRO A 179 -21.22 -1.00 -4.26
N MET A 180 -22.42 -1.54 -4.06
CA MET A 180 -23.02 -1.82 -2.75
C MET A 180 -22.13 -2.68 -1.83
N VAL A 181 -21.52 -3.74 -2.36
CA VAL A 181 -20.67 -4.64 -1.54
C VAL A 181 -19.46 -3.92 -0.97
N THR A 182 -18.80 -3.07 -1.75
CA THR A 182 -17.62 -2.31 -1.30
C THR A 182 -17.98 -1.34 -0.17
N TRP A 183 -19.10 -0.62 -0.32
CA TRP A 183 -19.57 0.29 0.70
C TRP A 183 -20.08 -0.42 1.96
N LEU A 184 -20.73 -1.58 1.78
CA LEU A 184 -21.16 -2.43 2.91
C LEU A 184 -19.96 -2.90 3.73
N VAL A 185 -18.92 -3.42 3.07
CA VAL A 185 -17.70 -3.86 3.76
C VAL A 185 -17.01 -2.70 4.47
N ALA A 186 -16.88 -1.55 3.81
CA ALA A 186 -16.31 -0.35 4.45
C ALA A 186 -17.11 0.08 5.68
N GLY A 187 -18.44 0.06 5.58
CA GLY A 187 -19.35 0.36 6.70
C GLY A 187 -19.20 -0.62 7.85
N ILE A 188 -19.19 -1.93 7.58
CA ILE A 188 -18.98 -2.96 8.61
C ILE A 188 -17.63 -2.78 9.30
N LEU A 189 -16.54 -2.59 8.55
CA LEU A 189 -15.21 -2.38 9.13
C LEU A 189 -15.17 -1.13 10.03
N SER A 190 -15.83 -0.04 9.61
CA SER A 190 -15.92 1.19 10.40
C SER A 190 -16.70 0.96 11.70
N LEU A 191 -17.81 0.21 11.64
CA LEU A 191 -18.60 -0.15 12.83
C LEU A 191 -17.82 -1.06 13.77
N VAL A 192 -17.11 -2.06 13.26
CA VAL A 192 -16.27 -2.96 14.07
C VAL A 192 -15.16 -2.17 14.78
N LEU A 193 -14.50 -1.25 14.06
CA LEU A 193 -13.48 -0.38 14.64
C LEU A 193 -14.06 0.51 15.74
N ALA A 194 -15.17 1.20 15.47
CA ALA A 194 -15.84 2.06 16.44
C ALA A 194 -16.29 1.28 17.68
N ALA A 195 -16.94 0.13 17.50
CA ALA A 195 -17.35 -0.74 18.59
C ALA A 195 -16.15 -1.26 19.40
N GLY A 196 -15.06 -1.63 18.71
CA GLY A 196 -13.82 -2.05 19.35
C GLY A 196 -13.24 -0.98 20.27
N MET A 197 -13.22 0.28 19.80
CA MET A 197 -12.77 1.41 20.61
C MET A 197 -13.73 1.69 21.79
N GLN A 198 -15.02 1.73 21.53
CA GLN A 198 -16.04 2.02 22.56
C GLN A 198 -16.09 0.95 23.66
N THR A 199 -15.89 -0.31 23.29
CA THR A 199 -15.88 -1.43 24.26
C THR A 199 -14.52 -1.66 24.93
N GLY A 200 -13.52 -0.82 24.64
CA GLY A 200 -12.16 -0.97 25.16
C GLY A 200 -11.42 -2.20 24.63
N ARG A 201 -11.89 -2.81 23.54
CA ARG A 201 -11.17 -3.90 22.85
C ARG A 201 -10.01 -3.38 22.03
N ILE A 202 -10.10 -2.13 21.58
CA ILE A 202 -9.00 -1.42 20.92
C ILE A 202 -8.61 -0.28 21.86
N VAL A 203 -7.39 -0.33 22.35
CA VAL A 203 -6.84 0.61 23.34
C VAL A 203 -5.74 1.44 22.69
N LEU A 204 -5.86 2.75 22.77
CA LEU A 204 -4.78 3.66 22.41
C LEU A 204 -3.98 4.00 23.68
N THR A 205 -2.68 3.69 23.68
CA THR A 205 -1.83 3.84 24.88
C THR A 205 -0.43 4.33 24.49
N PRO A 206 0.31 5.02 25.38
CA PRO A 206 1.73 5.31 25.16
C PRO A 206 2.54 4.05 24.89
N SER A 207 3.62 4.19 24.14
CA SER A 207 4.44 3.06 23.66
C SER A 207 4.95 2.14 24.77
N GLU A 208 5.37 2.71 25.91
CA GLU A 208 5.87 1.98 27.06
C GLU A 208 4.83 1.07 27.75
N LYS A 209 3.55 1.24 27.41
CA LYS A 209 2.44 0.44 27.93
C LYS A 209 1.89 -0.57 26.92
N ILE A 210 2.44 -0.59 25.71
CA ILE A 210 2.05 -1.58 24.70
C ILE A 210 2.67 -2.92 25.05
N PRO A 211 1.87 -3.98 25.24
CA PRO A 211 2.42 -5.30 25.50
C PRO A 211 3.12 -5.85 24.24
N PRO A 212 4.12 -6.72 24.39
CA PRO A 212 4.75 -7.39 23.26
C PRO A 212 3.70 -8.04 22.34
N GLY A 213 3.79 -7.76 21.03
CA GLY A 213 2.82 -8.25 20.05
C GLY A 213 1.49 -7.49 20.00
N GLY A 214 1.35 -6.37 20.71
CA GLY A 214 0.19 -5.49 20.62
C GLY A 214 -1.13 -6.10 21.10
N ILE A 215 -1.17 -7.36 21.57
CA ILE A 215 -2.37 -8.03 22.09
C ILE A 215 -2.08 -8.58 23.48
N ALA A 216 -2.93 -8.23 24.45
CA ALA A 216 -2.89 -8.82 25.77
C ALA A 216 -4.28 -8.93 26.38
N GLN A 217 -4.39 -9.82 27.37
CA GLN A 217 -5.60 -9.95 28.18
C GLN A 217 -5.59 -8.87 29.27
N GLY A 218 -6.66 -8.11 29.37
CA GLY A 218 -6.83 -7.16 30.47
C GLY A 218 -7.16 -7.83 31.80
N SER A 219 -7.16 -7.06 32.88
CA SER A 219 -7.52 -7.56 34.23
C SER A 219 -8.95 -8.12 34.33
N ASP A 220 -9.81 -7.73 33.40
CA ASP A 220 -11.19 -8.23 33.24
C ASP A 220 -11.30 -9.50 32.38
N GLY A 221 -10.17 -10.09 32.00
CA GLY A 221 -10.11 -11.27 31.14
C GLY A 221 -10.38 -11.02 29.66
N LEU A 222 -10.65 -9.77 29.25
CA LEU A 222 -10.94 -9.44 27.86
C LEU A 222 -9.65 -9.26 27.06
N LEU A 223 -9.62 -9.87 25.88
CA LEU A 223 -8.52 -9.67 24.91
C LEU A 223 -8.63 -8.27 24.30
N ARG A 224 -7.51 -7.53 24.29
CA ARG A 224 -7.40 -6.16 23.79
C ARG A 224 -6.29 -6.03 22.77
N LEU A 225 -6.57 -5.27 21.73
CA LEU A 225 -5.58 -4.78 20.78
C LEU A 225 -5.07 -3.41 21.27
N TYR A 226 -3.79 -3.34 21.55
CA TYR A 226 -3.12 -2.11 21.97
C TYR A 226 -2.47 -1.45 20.76
N LEU A 227 -2.84 -0.21 20.49
CA LEU A 227 -2.24 0.62 19.45
C LEU A 227 -1.54 1.81 20.10
N GLN A 228 -0.48 2.27 19.49
CA GLN A 228 0.24 3.43 19.98
C GLN A 228 -0.61 4.69 19.89
N ARG A 229 -0.55 5.52 20.94
CA ARG A 229 -1.18 6.83 20.98
C ARG A 229 -0.16 7.90 20.60
N GLY A 230 -0.48 8.74 19.59
CA GLY A 230 0.23 10.02 19.43
C GLY A 230 0.02 10.93 20.66
N PRO A 231 0.85 11.96 20.90
CA PRO A 231 1.81 12.51 19.93
C PRO A 231 3.25 11.99 20.07
N ASP A 232 3.55 11.12 21.04
CA ASP A 232 4.94 10.77 21.38
C ASP A 232 5.69 10.11 20.22
N PHE A 233 4.98 9.47 19.33
CA PHE A 233 5.54 8.84 18.13
C PHE A 233 4.83 9.31 16.85
N TYR A 234 3.52 9.11 16.76
CA TYR A 234 2.73 9.58 15.62
C TYR A 234 2.68 11.11 15.59
N GLY A 235 2.86 11.67 14.39
CA GLY A 235 2.85 13.13 14.19
C GLY A 235 4.20 13.79 14.45
N GLY A 236 5.27 12.99 14.64
CA GLY A 236 6.64 13.44 14.87
C GLY A 236 7.61 12.98 13.79
N TYR A 237 8.82 13.53 13.87
CA TYR A 237 9.96 13.08 13.09
C TYR A 237 10.77 12.09 13.91
N GLN A 238 11.11 10.96 13.29
CA GLN A 238 12.00 9.94 13.82
C GLN A 238 13.26 9.87 12.98
N VAL A 239 14.36 9.38 13.56
CA VAL A 239 15.63 9.20 12.83
C VAL A 239 15.67 7.79 12.27
N GLY A 240 15.69 7.69 10.95
CA GLY A 240 15.82 6.42 10.23
C GLY A 240 17.24 6.17 9.73
N PRO A 241 17.57 4.92 9.40
CA PRO A 241 18.90 4.53 8.92
C PRO A 241 19.22 5.01 7.51
N ARG A 242 18.23 5.51 6.76
CA ARG A 242 18.37 5.80 5.33
C ARG A 242 18.78 7.24 5.01
N HIS A 243 17.95 8.23 5.33
CA HIS A 243 18.12 9.61 4.88
C HIS A 243 18.07 10.65 5.99
N GLY A 244 18.12 10.24 7.23
CA GLY A 244 17.89 11.10 8.38
C GLY A 244 16.43 11.10 8.82
N PRO A 245 15.84 12.22 9.23
CA PRO A 245 14.51 12.21 9.81
C PRO A 245 13.43 11.86 8.78
N TYR A 246 12.54 10.95 9.16
CA TYR A 246 11.29 10.62 8.46
C TYR A 246 10.11 10.96 9.37
N TYR A 247 8.98 11.27 8.77
CA TYR A 247 7.77 11.65 9.49
C TYR A 247 6.86 10.44 9.67
N VAL A 248 6.41 10.20 10.90
CA VAL A 248 5.46 9.13 11.20
C VAL A 248 4.05 9.69 11.16
N LEU A 249 3.26 9.26 10.20
CA LEU A 249 1.91 9.77 10.00
C LEU A 249 0.99 9.38 11.15
N PRO A 250 0.26 10.35 11.76
CA PRO A 250 -0.81 10.01 12.68
C PRO A 250 -1.95 9.29 11.95
N PRO A 251 -2.60 8.31 12.60
CA PRO A 251 -3.61 7.44 11.95
C PRO A 251 -4.69 8.20 11.18
N ALA A 252 -5.25 9.26 11.78
CA ALA A 252 -6.31 10.03 11.14
C ALA A 252 -5.83 10.75 9.87
N LEU A 253 -4.62 11.35 9.91
CA LEU A 253 -4.03 12.03 8.76
C LEU A 253 -3.68 11.03 7.66
N ALA A 254 -3.10 9.87 8.02
CA ALA A 254 -2.79 8.81 7.09
C ALA A 254 -4.04 8.33 6.35
N LEU A 255 -5.14 8.08 7.06
CA LEU A 255 -6.42 7.67 6.47
C LEU A 255 -7.00 8.74 5.55
N LEU A 256 -6.90 10.03 5.91
CA LEU A 256 -7.36 11.13 5.05
C LEU A 256 -6.53 11.21 3.76
N ILE A 257 -5.22 11.13 3.85
CA ILE A 257 -4.33 11.12 2.67
C ILE A 257 -4.63 9.88 1.82
N LEU A 258 -4.76 8.72 2.44
CA LEU A 258 -5.08 7.46 1.75
C LEU A 258 -6.40 7.55 0.99
N MET A 259 -7.45 8.12 1.60
CA MET A 259 -8.72 8.37 0.91
C MET A 259 -8.55 9.34 -0.26
N GLY A 260 -7.83 10.45 -0.07
CA GLY A 260 -7.57 11.44 -1.11
C GLY A 260 -6.84 10.84 -2.32
N VAL A 261 -5.73 10.12 -2.07
CA VAL A 261 -4.95 9.43 -3.09
C VAL A 261 -5.80 8.37 -3.80
N GLY A 262 -6.52 7.54 -3.04
CA GLY A 262 -7.42 6.52 -3.59
C GLY A 262 -8.52 7.12 -4.48
N LEU A 263 -9.12 8.24 -4.08
CA LEU A 263 -10.11 8.97 -4.88
C LEU A 263 -9.51 9.47 -6.19
N VAL A 264 -8.33 10.10 -6.16
CA VAL A 264 -7.65 10.60 -7.35
C VAL A 264 -7.43 9.47 -8.35
N PHE A 265 -6.83 8.37 -7.94
CA PHE A 265 -6.57 7.25 -8.84
C PHE A 265 -7.85 6.52 -9.29
N SER A 266 -8.90 6.49 -8.46
CA SER A 266 -10.19 5.90 -8.85
C SER A 266 -10.88 6.64 -10.00
N THR A 267 -10.52 7.91 -10.24
CA THR A 267 -11.03 8.69 -11.37
C THR A 267 -10.63 8.10 -12.71
N TYR A 268 -9.54 7.29 -12.76
CA TYR A 268 -9.11 6.62 -13.99
C TYR A 268 -10.21 5.78 -14.65
N GLY A 269 -11.11 5.22 -13.84
CA GLY A 269 -12.30 4.50 -14.32
C GLY A 269 -13.45 5.40 -14.84
N ARG A 270 -13.49 6.67 -14.42
CA ARG A 270 -14.64 7.58 -14.72
C ARG A 270 -14.49 8.30 -16.05
N VAL A 271 -13.30 8.60 -16.47
CA VAL A 271 -13.01 9.48 -17.62
C VAL A 271 -13.41 8.85 -18.96
N HIS A 272 -13.49 7.52 -19.03
CA HIS A 272 -13.90 6.82 -20.27
C HIS A 272 -15.41 6.79 -20.52
N ARG A 273 -16.23 7.35 -19.60
CA ARG A 273 -17.71 7.31 -19.70
C ARG A 273 -18.30 8.30 -20.68
N ARG A 274 -17.59 9.38 -21.05
CA ARG A 274 -18.19 10.55 -21.74
C ARG A 274 -18.22 10.47 -23.26
N HIS A 275 -17.74 9.39 -23.87
CA HIS A 275 -17.60 9.30 -25.33
C HIS A 275 -18.13 8.00 -25.94
N SER A 276 -19.07 7.30 -25.29
CA SER A 276 -19.91 6.37 -26.02
C SER A 276 -21.08 7.19 -26.60
N PRO A 277 -21.23 7.27 -27.92
CA PRO A 277 -22.39 7.92 -28.55
C PRO A 277 -23.69 7.22 -28.14
#